data_e2a3b3645f37ee663cf0def1dc731895
#
_entry.id   e2a3b3645f37ee663cf0def1dc731895
#
_cell.length_a   1.000
_cell.length_b   1.000
_cell.length_c   1.000
_cell.angle_alpha   90.00
_cell.angle_beta   90.00
_cell.angle_gamma   90.00
#
_symmetry.space_group_name_H-M   'P 1'
#
loop_
_entity.id
_entity.type
_entity.pdbx_description
1 polymer ?
#
loop_
_entity_poly.entity_id
_entity_poly.type
_entity_poly.pdbx_seq_one_letter_code
_entity_poly.pdbx_strand_id
1 'polypeptide(L)'
;MGFADLNWKLPNLDQHLEFVREHAPTLAVAPDILDAAALRSTLDYAEAMAQYAQYVVIVPKVPGLLELLPREPWLILGYSVPTKYGGADLLMAEIAGFRVHLLGGSPGRQLNIADYIDVFSADGNAATRAAEYGTVFNARTRRWDRSIEPRGPDLPYRAFARSCEQIVQAWQT
;
A
#
# COMPACT_ATOMS: atom_id res chain seq x y z
N MET A 1 -14.91 1.35 -7.25
CA MET A 1 -13.47 1.42 -6.94
C MET A 1 -13.08 0.09 -6.32
N GLY A 2 -12.19 -0.69 -6.93
CA GLY A 2 -11.79 -2.01 -6.47
C GLY A 2 -10.28 -2.09 -6.30
N PHE A 3 -9.84 -2.86 -5.31
CA PHE A 3 -8.44 -3.18 -5.06
C PHE A 3 -8.28 -4.69 -5.11
N ALA A 4 -7.36 -5.20 -5.93
CA ALA A 4 -7.04 -6.62 -6.06
C ALA A 4 -5.62 -6.86 -5.56
N ASP A 5 -5.50 -7.49 -4.41
CA ASP A 5 -4.22 -7.87 -3.81
C ASP A 5 -3.96 -9.36 -4.00
N LEU A 6 -2.70 -9.72 -4.16
CA LEU A 6 -2.26 -11.10 -4.26
C LEU A 6 -2.04 -11.68 -2.86
N ASN A 7 -2.57 -12.87 -2.62
CA ASN A 7 -2.24 -13.58 -1.39
C ASN A 7 -0.76 -14.02 -1.41
N TRP A 8 0.11 -13.21 -0.84
CA TRP A 8 1.55 -13.43 -0.83
C TRP A 8 2.00 -14.71 -0.09
N LYS A 9 1.16 -15.29 0.78
CA LYS A 9 1.45 -16.55 1.49
C LYS A 9 1.20 -17.78 0.64
N LEU A 10 0.21 -17.70 -0.23
CA LEU A 10 -0.21 -18.79 -1.13
C LEU A 10 -0.54 -18.18 -2.49
N PRO A 11 0.45 -17.69 -3.24
CA PRO A 11 0.21 -17.00 -4.49
C PRO A 11 -0.33 -17.98 -5.54
N ASN A 12 -1.49 -17.64 -6.11
CA ASN A 12 -2.05 -18.31 -7.28
C ASN A 12 -2.23 -17.26 -8.37
N LEU A 13 -1.26 -17.16 -9.27
CA LEU A 13 -1.22 -16.12 -10.29
C LEU A 13 -2.36 -16.24 -11.31
N ASP A 14 -2.72 -17.45 -11.70
CA ASP A 14 -3.81 -17.67 -12.66
C ASP A 14 -5.15 -17.22 -12.07
N GLN A 15 -5.44 -17.62 -10.83
CA GLN A 15 -6.66 -17.21 -10.15
C GLN A 15 -6.70 -15.69 -9.90
N HIS A 16 -5.56 -15.09 -9.60
CA HIS A 16 -5.48 -13.65 -9.39
C HIS A 16 -5.71 -12.88 -10.71
N LEU A 17 -5.10 -13.31 -11.81
CA LEU A 17 -5.32 -12.69 -13.12
C LEU A 17 -6.78 -12.83 -13.57
N GLU A 18 -7.39 -13.99 -13.33
CA GLU A 18 -8.80 -14.21 -13.61
C GLU A 18 -9.69 -13.27 -12.80
N PHE A 19 -9.41 -13.12 -11.50
CA PHE A 19 -10.11 -12.16 -10.64
C PHE A 19 -9.98 -10.73 -11.16
N VAL A 20 -8.76 -10.31 -11.56
CA VAL A 20 -8.52 -8.97 -12.13
C VAL A 20 -9.31 -8.79 -13.43
N ARG A 21 -9.36 -9.82 -14.28
CA ARG A 21 -10.12 -9.79 -15.54
C ARG A 21 -11.62 -9.66 -15.30
N GLU A 22 -12.18 -10.41 -14.36
CA GLU A 22 -13.62 -10.41 -14.07
C GLU A 22 -14.10 -9.11 -13.41
N HIS A 23 -13.27 -8.52 -12.55
CA HIS A 23 -13.69 -7.41 -11.69
C HIS A 23 -13.19 -6.04 -12.15
N ALA A 24 -12.24 -5.99 -13.08
CA ALA A 24 -11.65 -4.77 -13.62
C ALA A 24 -11.33 -3.73 -12.52
N PRO A 25 -10.49 -4.06 -11.51
CA PRO A 25 -10.25 -3.20 -10.36
C PRO A 25 -9.57 -1.89 -10.76
N THR A 26 -9.71 -0.86 -9.95
CA THR A 26 -8.95 0.38 -10.13
C THR A 26 -7.45 0.14 -9.89
N LEU A 27 -7.10 -0.72 -8.94
CA LEU A 27 -5.72 -1.03 -8.56
C LEU A 27 -5.55 -2.54 -8.37
N ALA A 28 -4.57 -3.14 -9.05
CA ALA A 28 -4.16 -4.52 -8.86
C ALA A 28 -2.69 -4.58 -8.44
N VAL A 29 -2.30 -5.53 -7.61
CA VAL A 29 -0.91 -5.68 -7.14
C VAL A 29 -0.27 -6.88 -7.79
N ALA A 30 0.88 -6.67 -8.46
CA ALA A 30 1.71 -7.73 -9.02
C ALA A 30 2.51 -8.43 -7.93
N PRO A 31 3.06 -9.64 -8.19
CA PRO A 31 3.97 -10.29 -7.26
C PRO A 31 5.15 -9.41 -6.89
N ASP A 32 5.62 -9.51 -5.64
CA ASP A 32 6.85 -8.84 -5.20
C ASP A 32 8.06 -9.31 -6.02
N ILE A 33 8.91 -8.37 -6.45
CA ILE A 33 10.18 -8.70 -7.11
C ILE A 33 11.25 -8.88 -6.03
N LEU A 34 11.48 -10.14 -5.66
CA LEU A 34 12.40 -10.52 -4.58
C LEU A 34 13.86 -10.67 -5.07
N ASP A 35 14.06 -10.83 -6.38
CA ASP A 35 15.36 -10.88 -7.04
C ASP A 35 15.27 -10.32 -8.46
N ALA A 36 16.42 -10.01 -9.06
CA ALA A 36 16.49 -9.42 -10.39
C ALA A 36 16.03 -10.38 -11.49
N ALA A 37 16.12 -11.69 -11.29
CA ALA A 37 15.71 -12.68 -12.29
C ALA A 37 14.16 -12.72 -12.45
N ALA A 38 13.42 -12.37 -11.40
CA ALA A 38 11.97 -12.30 -11.42
C ALA A 38 11.42 -11.05 -12.14
N LEU A 39 12.27 -10.04 -12.42
CA LEU A 39 11.83 -8.77 -12.99
C LEU A 39 11.01 -8.97 -14.29
N ARG A 40 11.57 -9.70 -15.26
CA ARG A 40 10.92 -9.84 -16.57
C ARG A 40 9.56 -10.54 -16.47
N SER A 41 9.50 -11.66 -15.76
CA SER A 41 8.25 -12.41 -15.59
C SER A 41 7.19 -11.62 -14.82
N THR A 42 7.60 -10.82 -13.81
CA THR A 42 6.67 -9.95 -13.09
C THR A 42 6.15 -8.81 -13.98
N LEU A 43 6.99 -8.24 -14.83
CA LEU A 43 6.55 -7.21 -15.80
C LEU A 43 5.57 -7.78 -16.82
N ASP A 44 5.85 -8.96 -17.40
CA ASP A 44 4.94 -9.63 -18.35
C ASP A 44 3.57 -9.90 -17.69
N TYR A 45 3.57 -10.32 -16.43
CA TYR A 45 2.36 -10.54 -15.66
C TYR A 45 1.62 -9.21 -15.37
N ALA A 46 2.34 -8.15 -15.03
CA ALA A 46 1.76 -6.83 -14.78
C ALA A 46 1.15 -6.23 -16.06
N GLU A 47 1.80 -6.40 -17.22
CA GLU A 47 1.26 -6.00 -18.51
C GLU A 47 -0.05 -6.73 -18.85
N ALA A 48 -0.14 -8.03 -18.52
CA ALA A 48 -1.38 -8.79 -18.68
C ALA A 48 -2.51 -8.27 -17.78
N MET A 49 -2.21 -7.90 -16.53
CA MET A 49 -3.18 -7.28 -15.63
C MET A 49 -3.60 -5.87 -16.07
N ALA A 50 -2.69 -5.07 -16.63
CA ALA A 50 -2.96 -3.71 -17.11
C ALA A 50 -3.97 -3.64 -18.27
N GLN A 51 -4.28 -4.79 -18.88
CA GLN A 51 -5.37 -4.90 -19.87
C GLN A 51 -6.77 -4.78 -19.24
N TYR A 52 -6.88 -5.02 -17.93
CA TYR A 52 -8.14 -5.09 -17.22
C TYR A 52 -8.19 -4.13 -16.02
N ALA A 53 -7.09 -3.97 -15.29
CA ALA A 53 -6.97 -3.01 -14.19
C ALA A 53 -6.59 -1.62 -14.71
N GLN A 54 -7.09 -0.57 -14.09
CA GLN A 54 -6.71 0.79 -14.44
C GLN A 54 -5.24 1.09 -14.10
N TYR A 55 -4.77 0.55 -12.98
CA TYR A 55 -3.38 0.67 -12.53
C TYR A 55 -2.88 -0.65 -11.96
N VAL A 56 -1.58 -0.90 -12.11
CA VAL A 56 -0.91 -2.08 -11.55
C VAL A 56 0.26 -1.63 -10.68
N VAL A 57 0.28 -2.12 -9.45
CA VAL A 57 1.35 -1.87 -8.48
C VAL A 57 2.45 -2.90 -8.68
N ILE A 58 3.69 -2.44 -8.90
CA ILE A 58 4.89 -3.27 -8.97
C ILE A 58 5.75 -2.98 -7.76
N VAL A 59 6.13 -4.03 -7.02
CA VAL A 59 6.78 -3.93 -5.71
C VAL A 59 8.20 -4.49 -5.77
N PRO A 60 9.23 -3.69 -6.11
CA PRO A 60 10.62 -4.13 -6.04
C PRO A 60 11.07 -4.19 -4.57
N LYS A 61 11.67 -5.32 -4.19
CA LYS A 61 12.24 -5.54 -2.84
C LYS A 61 13.77 -5.48 -2.83
N VAL A 62 14.39 -5.37 -4.00
CA VAL A 62 15.84 -5.32 -4.13
C VAL A 62 16.27 -4.00 -4.78
N PRO A 63 17.37 -3.42 -4.34
CA PRO A 63 17.94 -2.18 -4.91
C PRO A 63 18.31 -2.34 -6.40
N GLY A 64 18.38 -1.21 -7.11
CA GLY A 64 18.85 -1.15 -8.50
C GLY A 64 17.86 -1.59 -9.57
N LEU A 65 16.62 -2.00 -9.20
CA LEU A 65 15.60 -2.38 -10.18
C LEU A 65 14.79 -1.20 -10.70
N LEU A 66 14.77 -0.07 -10.00
CA LEU A 66 13.89 1.06 -10.34
C LEU A 66 14.22 1.68 -11.70
N GLU A 67 15.48 1.69 -12.09
CA GLU A 67 15.92 2.18 -13.40
C GLU A 67 15.48 1.28 -14.56
N LEU A 68 15.17 0.01 -14.26
CA LEU A 68 14.73 -0.99 -15.23
C LEU A 68 13.20 -1.06 -15.35
N LEU A 69 12.47 -0.38 -14.47
CA LEU A 69 11.01 -0.33 -14.53
C LEU A 69 10.54 0.60 -15.66
N PRO A 70 9.57 0.18 -16.47
CA PRO A 70 8.99 1.05 -17.49
C PRO A 70 8.23 2.22 -16.84
N ARG A 71 8.18 3.34 -17.56
CA ARG A 71 7.44 4.56 -17.14
C ARG A 71 6.06 4.60 -17.78
N GLU A 72 5.32 3.52 -17.63
CA GLU A 72 4.01 3.39 -18.23
C GLU A 72 2.92 4.10 -17.39
N PRO A 73 1.89 4.69 -18.03
CA PRO A 73 0.83 5.40 -17.31
C PRO A 73 0.04 4.53 -16.33
N TRP A 74 -0.04 3.23 -16.57
CA TRP A 74 -0.72 2.27 -15.72
C TRP A 74 0.14 1.79 -14.54
N LEU A 75 1.47 2.01 -14.57
CA LEU A 75 2.36 1.54 -13.53
C LEU A 75 2.35 2.46 -12.31
N ILE A 76 2.16 1.87 -11.14
CA ILE A 76 2.34 2.48 -9.83
C ILE A 76 3.47 1.75 -9.11
N LEU A 77 4.44 2.50 -8.60
CA LEU A 77 5.52 1.91 -7.81
C LEU A 77 5.01 1.55 -6.40
N GLY A 78 5.06 0.29 -6.04
CA GLY A 78 4.78 -0.16 -4.68
C GLY A 78 6.00 0.03 -3.78
N TYR A 79 5.87 0.88 -2.77
CA TYR A 79 6.92 1.09 -1.78
C TYR A 79 6.52 0.46 -0.44
N SER A 80 7.20 -0.63 -0.08
CA SER A 80 7.01 -1.25 1.23
C SER A 80 7.59 -0.36 2.32
N VAL A 81 6.71 0.29 3.08
CA VAL A 81 7.10 1.22 4.15
C VAL A 81 7.98 0.50 5.18
N PRO A 82 9.21 0.96 5.44
CA PRO A 82 10.11 0.31 6.38
C PRO A 82 9.52 0.22 7.78
N THR A 83 9.59 -0.96 8.36
CA THR A 83 9.15 -1.24 9.75
C THR A 83 10.18 -2.14 10.42
N LYS A 84 10.04 -2.40 11.72
CA LYS A 84 10.88 -3.38 12.42
C LYS A 84 10.70 -4.83 11.92
N TYR A 85 9.69 -5.09 11.10
CA TYR A 85 9.38 -6.41 10.55
C TYR A 85 9.78 -6.58 9.08
N GLY A 86 10.36 -5.54 8.47
CA GLY A 86 10.77 -5.51 7.07
C GLY A 86 10.35 -4.23 6.37
N GLY A 87 10.49 -4.22 5.09
CA GLY A 87 10.24 -3.10 4.17
C GLY A 87 11.21 -3.17 2.99
N ALA A 88 11.12 -2.23 2.07
CA ALA A 88 12.10 -2.06 1.01
C ALA A 88 13.13 -0.99 1.43
N ASP A 89 14.41 -1.28 1.27
CA ASP A 89 15.49 -0.32 1.52
C ASP A 89 15.80 0.44 0.22
N LEU A 90 14.83 1.26 -0.21
CA LEU A 90 14.93 2.13 -1.38
C LEU A 90 15.13 3.58 -0.91
N LEU A 91 16.03 4.29 -1.56
CA LEU A 91 16.25 5.70 -1.27
C LEU A 91 15.10 6.54 -1.82
N MET A 92 14.66 7.56 -1.07
CA MET A 92 13.61 8.49 -1.50
C MET A 92 13.93 9.13 -2.86
N ALA A 93 15.21 9.41 -3.14
CA ALA A 93 15.65 9.96 -4.43
C ALA A 93 15.44 8.98 -5.61
N GLU A 94 15.53 7.67 -5.37
CA GLU A 94 15.33 6.65 -6.41
C GLU A 94 13.86 6.51 -6.81
N ILE A 95 12.94 6.72 -5.86
CA ILE A 95 11.50 6.62 -6.10
C ILE A 95 10.88 7.93 -6.60
N ALA A 96 11.64 9.02 -6.58
CA ALA A 96 11.20 10.30 -7.12
C ALA A 96 10.82 10.17 -8.61
N GLY A 97 9.70 10.76 -9.00
CA GLY A 97 9.16 10.71 -10.37
C GLY A 97 8.33 9.47 -10.69
N PHE A 98 8.12 8.55 -9.74
CA PHE A 98 7.05 7.57 -9.80
C PHE A 98 5.82 8.08 -9.05
N ARG A 99 4.64 7.65 -9.47
CA ARG A 99 3.46 7.64 -8.61
C ARG A 99 3.58 6.43 -7.69
N VAL A 100 3.41 6.63 -6.39
CA VAL A 100 3.74 5.61 -5.39
C VAL A 100 2.49 5.10 -4.66
N HIS A 101 2.38 3.79 -4.53
CA HIS A 101 1.49 3.13 -3.56
C HIS A 101 2.30 2.72 -2.33
N LEU A 102 1.91 3.19 -1.14
CA LEU A 102 2.58 2.84 0.11
C LEU A 102 1.97 1.57 0.71
N LEU A 103 2.77 0.50 0.78
CA LEU A 103 2.36 -0.77 1.35
C LEU A 103 2.70 -0.85 2.84
N GLY A 104 1.68 -1.02 3.66
CA GLY A 104 1.84 -1.23 5.10
C GLY A 104 2.37 -0.01 5.86
N GLY A 105 2.97 -0.24 7.02
CA GLY A 105 3.39 0.83 7.91
C GLY A 105 2.24 1.40 8.75
N SER A 106 2.50 2.51 9.44
CA SER A 106 1.47 3.26 10.15
C SER A 106 1.07 4.50 9.36
N PRO A 107 -0.16 5.01 9.50
CA PRO A 107 -0.59 6.23 8.81
C PRO A 107 0.37 7.42 9.02
N GLY A 108 0.90 7.58 10.23
CA GLY A 108 1.85 8.65 10.50
C GLY A 108 3.17 8.51 9.72
N ARG A 109 3.68 7.28 9.54
CA ARG A 109 4.85 7.05 8.67
C ARG A 109 4.54 7.28 7.21
N GLN A 110 3.39 6.82 6.74
CA GLN A 110 2.94 7.04 5.37
C GLN A 110 2.81 8.54 5.06
N LEU A 111 2.18 9.31 5.93
CA LEU A 111 2.06 10.76 5.80
C LEU A 111 3.42 11.48 5.80
N ASN A 112 4.37 11.01 6.63
CA ASN A 112 5.72 11.58 6.64
C ASN A 112 6.49 11.28 5.33
N ILE A 113 6.22 10.14 4.68
CA ILE A 113 6.76 9.82 3.36
C ILE A 113 6.11 10.69 2.29
N ALA A 114 4.80 10.89 2.37
CA ALA A 114 4.04 11.72 1.44
C ALA A 114 4.46 13.20 1.45
N ASP A 115 5.11 13.67 2.52
CA ASP A 115 5.70 15.02 2.54
C ASP A 115 6.86 15.20 1.51
N TYR A 116 7.41 14.10 0.96
CA TYR A 116 8.58 14.12 0.08
C TYR A 116 8.37 13.51 -1.31
N ILE A 117 7.31 12.73 -1.52
CA ILE A 117 7.06 12.03 -2.78
C ILE A 117 5.59 12.09 -3.18
N ASP A 118 5.32 11.86 -4.47
CA ASP A 118 3.95 11.77 -5.00
C ASP A 118 3.30 10.42 -4.62
N VAL A 119 2.44 10.44 -3.60
CA VAL A 119 1.71 9.25 -3.14
C VAL A 119 0.36 9.17 -3.81
N PHE A 120 0.19 8.19 -4.68
CA PHE A 120 -1.07 7.88 -5.34
C PHE A 120 -2.09 7.23 -4.40
N SER A 121 -1.64 6.30 -3.56
CA SER A 121 -2.50 5.57 -2.62
C SER A 121 -1.68 4.92 -1.50
N ALA A 122 -2.35 4.45 -0.46
CA ALA A 122 -1.72 3.75 0.64
C ALA A 122 -2.66 2.67 1.19
N ASP A 123 -2.08 1.60 1.72
CA ASP A 123 -2.78 0.56 2.45
C ASP A 123 -2.17 0.29 3.84
N GLY A 124 -2.80 -0.57 4.60
CA GLY A 124 -2.27 -1.06 5.86
C GLY A 124 -3.35 -1.42 6.87
N ASN A 125 -2.99 -2.29 7.80
CA ASN A 125 -3.89 -2.78 8.86
C ASN A 125 -3.65 -2.12 10.23
N ALA A 126 -2.90 -1.04 10.28
CA ALA A 126 -2.52 -0.39 11.53
C ALA A 126 -3.75 0.16 12.28
N ALA A 127 -4.75 0.70 11.57
CA ALA A 127 -5.98 1.19 12.17
C ALA A 127 -6.79 0.07 12.83
N THR A 128 -6.93 -1.08 12.15
CA THR A 128 -7.62 -2.26 12.70
C THR A 128 -6.94 -2.76 13.98
N ARG A 129 -5.62 -2.93 13.94
CA ARG A 129 -4.85 -3.40 15.11
C ARG A 129 -4.86 -2.41 16.27
N ALA A 130 -4.78 -1.11 16.00
CA ALA A 130 -4.83 -0.08 17.03
C ALA A 130 -6.22 -0.01 17.71
N ALA A 131 -7.26 -0.23 16.93
CA ALA A 131 -8.64 -0.23 17.39
C ALA A 131 -8.93 -1.35 18.43
N GLU A 132 -8.28 -2.52 18.30
CA GLU A 132 -8.38 -3.62 19.27
C GLU A 132 -8.01 -3.17 20.68
N TYR A 133 -7.11 -2.19 20.79
CA TYR A 133 -6.67 -1.60 22.06
C TYR A 133 -7.38 -0.29 22.41
N GLY A 134 -8.41 0.08 21.64
CA GLY A 134 -9.15 1.34 21.79
C GLY A 134 -8.30 2.58 21.55
N THR A 135 -7.22 2.48 20.76
CA THR A 135 -6.42 3.64 20.37
C THR A 135 -6.95 4.25 19.06
N VAL A 136 -6.86 5.56 18.95
CA VAL A 136 -7.35 6.33 17.81
C VAL A 136 -6.19 7.09 17.16
N PHE A 137 -6.14 7.14 15.85
CA PHE A 137 -5.17 7.96 15.13
C PHE A 137 -5.53 9.44 15.31
N ASN A 138 -4.52 10.26 15.54
CA ASN A 138 -4.64 11.71 15.63
C ASN A 138 -3.97 12.35 14.40
N ALA A 139 -4.77 12.95 13.54
CA ALA A 139 -4.31 13.58 12.29
C ALA A 139 -3.28 14.68 12.52
N ARG A 140 -3.48 15.51 13.55
CA ARG A 140 -2.62 16.66 13.87
C ARG A 140 -1.22 16.24 14.33
N THR A 141 -1.14 15.20 15.21
CA THR A 141 0.14 14.73 15.77
C THR A 141 0.77 13.62 14.94
N ARG A 142 0.02 13.04 13.97
CA ARG A 142 0.37 11.86 13.18
C ARG A 142 0.74 10.64 14.04
N ARG A 143 0.10 10.52 15.24
CA ARG A 143 0.38 9.47 16.23
C ARG A 143 -0.91 8.79 16.69
N TRP A 144 -0.71 7.65 17.35
CA TRP A 144 -1.78 6.92 18.01
C TRP A 144 -1.95 7.43 19.42
N ASP A 145 -3.16 7.90 19.75
CA ASP A 145 -3.52 8.33 21.09
C ASP A 145 -4.45 7.31 21.74
N ARG A 146 -4.41 7.21 23.06
CA ARG A 146 -5.41 6.41 23.78
C ARG A 146 -6.78 7.02 23.54
N SER A 147 -7.75 6.16 23.25
CA SER A 147 -9.13 6.61 23.10
C SER A 147 -9.64 7.16 24.42
N ILE A 148 -10.27 8.33 24.38
CA ILE A 148 -11.04 8.90 25.48
C ILE A 148 -12.49 8.38 25.49
N GLU A 149 -12.86 7.56 24.51
CA GLU A 149 -14.18 6.97 24.39
C GLU A 149 -14.52 6.08 25.58
N PRO A 150 -15.78 6.04 26.03
CA PRO A 150 -16.22 5.13 27.07
C PRO A 150 -15.91 3.68 26.69
N ARG A 151 -15.45 2.89 27.66
CA ARG A 151 -15.23 1.46 27.45
C ARG A 151 -16.58 0.78 27.19
N GLY A 152 -16.57 -0.20 26.29
CA GLY A 152 -17.75 -0.98 25.94
C GLY A 152 -17.42 -1.97 24.81
N PRO A 153 -18.30 -2.92 24.50
CA PRO A 153 -18.06 -3.97 23.52
C PRO A 153 -17.84 -3.43 22.10
N ASP A 154 -18.35 -2.26 21.78
CA ASP A 154 -18.24 -1.57 20.51
C ASP A 154 -17.04 -0.60 20.42
N LEU A 155 -16.22 -0.50 21.49
CA LEU A 155 -15.05 0.37 21.52
C LEU A 155 -14.10 0.15 20.32
N PRO A 156 -13.74 -1.10 19.93
CA PRO A 156 -12.86 -1.30 18.79
C PRO A 156 -13.47 -0.75 17.48
N TYR A 157 -14.76 -0.93 17.27
CA TYR A 157 -15.44 -0.41 16.09
C TYR A 157 -15.42 1.12 16.04
N ARG A 158 -15.76 1.80 17.13
CA ARG A 158 -15.72 3.27 17.22
C ARG A 158 -14.30 3.80 17.04
N ALA A 159 -13.31 3.18 17.69
CA ALA A 159 -11.91 3.56 17.55
C ALA A 159 -11.41 3.40 16.12
N PHE A 160 -11.81 2.33 15.42
CA PHE A 160 -11.52 2.12 14.02
C PHE A 160 -12.15 3.19 13.13
N ALA A 161 -13.45 3.40 13.23
CA ALA A 161 -14.19 4.39 12.43
C ALA A 161 -13.58 5.79 12.59
N ARG A 162 -13.36 6.22 13.83
CA ARG A 162 -12.73 7.52 14.11
C ARG A 162 -11.31 7.62 13.58
N SER A 163 -10.53 6.54 13.65
CA SER A 163 -9.19 6.52 13.07
C SER A 163 -9.23 6.68 11.55
N CYS A 164 -10.16 6.02 10.88
CA CYS A 164 -10.33 6.16 9.43
C CYS A 164 -10.68 7.61 9.05
N GLU A 165 -11.60 8.27 9.77
CA GLU A 165 -11.94 9.67 9.55
C GLU A 165 -10.72 10.58 9.70
N GLN A 166 -9.94 10.40 10.76
CA GLN A 166 -8.73 11.17 11.01
C GLN A 166 -7.64 10.92 9.97
N ILE A 167 -7.49 9.68 9.50
CA ILE A 167 -6.54 9.32 8.44
C ILE A 167 -6.94 10.01 7.13
N VAL A 168 -8.22 9.92 6.73
CA VAL A 168 -8.74 10.58 5.53
C VAL A 168 -8.53 12.09 5.61
N GLN A 169 -8.84 12.70 6.75
CA GLN A 169 -8.61 14.13 6.97
C GLN A 169 -7.13 14.51 6.78
N ALA A 170 -6.22 13.70 7.32
CA ALA A 170 -4.78 13.97 7.23
C ALA A 170 -4.23 13.86 5.81
N TRP A 171 -4.86 13.07 4.94
CA TRP A 171 -4.49 12.95 3.52
C TRP A 171 -5.05 14.10 2.65
N GLN A 172 -5.98 14.89 3.17
CA GLN A 172 -6.60 16.02 2.44
C GLN A 172 -5.94 17.36 2.75
N THR A 173 -5.03 17.41 3.72
CA THR A 173 -4.29 18.63 4.13
C THR A 173 -2.90 18.68 3.56
#